data_3fe05a478435d6ac950032a3e742a8b1
#
_entry.id   3fe05a478435d6ac950032a3e742a8b1
#
_cell.length_a   1.000
_cell.length_b   1.000
_cell.length_c   1.000
_cell.angle_alpha   90.00
_cell.angle_beta   90.00
_cell.angle_gamma   90.00
#
_symmetry.space_group_name_H-M   'P 1'
#
loop_
_entity.id
_entity.type
_entity.pdbx_description
1 polymer ?
#
loop_
_entity_poly.entity_id
_entity_poly.type
_entity_poly.pdbx_seq_one_letter_code
_entity_poly.pdbx_strand_id
1 'polypeptide(L)'
;MPTLSQVRQSNTALGAQRQKMVAVFVGGTSGIGEATAKQMALAVKQPTIHLVGRNPASGSRVLEELRASNPNGSYNFIQSDVSLLRSVDKACEEITDKEKQIDLLFMSTGHLSLSKNETDEGLDDNHALRYYSRMRFVQNLMPLLSASPGPARVVSILAGGQEGTMEEDNFDLTKSWSFTKANTYAATLNSLAIEHLATAHPTVSFLHVFPGIVRTPLMNASFGNYGGAILSFLSRPISMSPEESGERNLFLSTSAAYPPATPKDPSQLGVPLVKGVDTASASTGKVGGGSYILKYDGSNATREKLMADYRARSFPSKVWDHTLETFKRVLRSD
;
A
#
# COMPACT_ATOMS: atom_id res chain seq x y z
N MET A 1 -0.54 8.58 19.08
CA MET A 1 -1.05 7.35 18.41
C MET A 1 -2.54 7.23 18.68
N PRO A 2 -3.37 7.06 17.65
CA PRO A 2 -4.80 6.87 17.85
C PRO A 2 -5.10 5.52 18.50
N THR A 3 -5.95 5.55 19.52
CA THR A 3 -6.54 4.37 20.13
C THR A 3 -7.51 3.69 19.14
N LEU A 4 -7.82 2.41 19.34
CA LEU A 4 -8.79 1.72 18.47
C LEU A 4 -10.18 2.39 18.51
N SER A 5 -10.57 2.96 19.65
CA SER A 5 -11.81 3.73 19.76
C SER A 5 -11.82 4.98 18.88
N GLN A 6 -10.71 5.74 18.84
CA GLN A 6 -10.55 6.90 17.96
C GLN A 6 -10.53 6.51 16.47
N VAL A 7 -9.89 5.38 16.14
CA VAL A 7 -9.92 4.80 14.79
C VAL A 7 -11.35 4.51 14.34
N ARG A 8 -12.13 3.81 15.18
CA ARG A 8 -13.54 3.48 14.90
C ARG A 8 -14.42 4.72 14.79
N GLN A 9 -14.21 5.71 15.67
CA GLN A 9 -14.93 6.99 15.60
C GLN A 9 -14.66 7.70 14.25
N SER A 10 -13.42 7.74 13.80
CA SER A 10 -13.04 8.32 12.50
C SER A 10 -13.68 7.55 11.34
N ASN A 11 -13.59 6.21 11.35
CA ASN A 11 -14.16 5.37 10.29
C ASN A 11 -15.69 5.49 10.21
N THR A 12 -16.38 5.63 11.34
CA THR A 12 -17.84 5.85 11.38
C THR A 12 -18.22 7.20 10.74
N ALA A 13 -17.38 8.23 10.89
CA ALA A 13 -17.62 9.54 10.32
C ALA A 13 -17.38 9.59 8.78
N LEU A 14 -16.67 8.60 8.20
CA LEU A 14 -16.29 8.60 6.79
C LEU A 14 -17.50 8.71 5.85
N GLY A 15 -18.56 7.94 6.09
CA GLY A 15 -19.76 7.93 5.23
C GLY A 15 -20.55 9.25 5.21
N ALA A 16 -20.40 10.07 6.24
CA ALA A 16 -20.97 11.42 6.28
C ALA A 16 -20.11 12.42 5.49
N GLN A 17 -18.79 12.23 5.48
CA GLN A 17 -17.82 13.10 4.80
C GLN A 17 -17.65 12.76 3.33
N ARG A 18 -17.68 11.47 2.99
CA ARG A 18 -17.41 10.95 1.63
C ARG A 18 -18.48 9.94 1.25
N GLN A 19 -19.50 10.40 0.52
CA GLN A 19 -20.58 9.53 0.06
C GLN A 19 -20.12 8.54 -1.01
N LYS A 20 -19.19 8.97 -1.89
CA LYS A 20 -18.59 8.17 -2.95
C LYS A 20 -17.08 8.14 -2.81
N MET A 21 -16.49 6.99 -2.99
CA MET A 21 -15.03 6.81 -3.08
C MET A 21 -14.72 5.69 -4.08
N VAL A 22 -13.71 5.91 -4.91
CA VAL A 22 -13.14 4.91 -5.82
C VAL A 22 -11.83 4.41 -5.23
N ALA A 23 -11.72 3.11 -5.03
CA ALA A 23 -10.52 2.48 -4.48
C ALA A 23 -10.08 1.26 -5.29
N VAL A 24 -8.77 1.10 -5.41
CA VAL A 24 -8.10 -0.06 -6.00
C VAL A 24 -7.33 -0.78 -4.90
N PHE A 25 -7.64 -2.06 -4.70
CA PHE A 25 -6.97 -2.92 -3.72
C PHE A 25 -6.14 -3.98 -4.44
N VAL A 26 -4.84 -3.76 -4.54
CA VAL A 26 -3.90 -4.74 -5.09
C VAL A 26 -3.52 -5.72 -3.99
N GLY A 27 -3.94 -6.99 -4.14
CA GLY A 27 -3.93 -7.99 -3.07
C GLY A 27 -5.20 -7.94 -2.21
N GLY A 28 -6.33 -7.50 -2.77
CA GLY A 28 -7.61 -7.34 -2.06
C GLY A 28 -8.42 -8.63 -1.85
N THR A 29 -7.91 -9.80 -2.24
CA THR A 29 -8.67 -11.07 -2.19
C THR A 29 -8.38 -11.93 -0.97
N SER A 30 -7.50 -11.48 -0.07
CA SER A 30 -7.18 -12.15 1.20
C SER A 30 -6.49 -11.20 2.18
N GLY A 31 -6.48 -11.58 3.46
CA GLY A 31 -5.69 -10.92 4.50
C GLY A 31 -5.99 -9.44 4.70
N ILE A 32 -4.94 -8.62 4.78
CA ILE A 32 -5.06 -7.19 5.12
C ILE A 32 -5.85 -6.42 4.06
N GLY A 33 -5.59 -6.68 2.78
CA GLY A 33 -6.28 -5.99 1.69
C GLY A 33 -7.77 -6.29 1.65
N GLU A 34 -8.16 -7.56 1.80
CA GLU A 34 -9.56 -7.99 1.93
C GLU A 34 -10.23 -7.32 3.13
N ALA A 35 -9.59 -7.37 4.30
CA ALA A 35 -10.14 -6.79 5.52
C ALA A 35 -10.36 -5.26 5.40
N THR A 36 -9.41 -4.55 4.79
CA THR A 36 -9.52 -3.11 4.56
C THR A 36 -10.62 -2.77 3.54
N ALA A 37 -10.74 -3.56 2.46
CA ALA A 37 -11.81 -3.40 1.46
C ALA A 37 -13.19 -3.59 2.09
N LYS A 38 -13.36 -4.58 2.97
CA LYS A 38 -14.60 -4.81 3.73
C LYS A 38 -14.94 -3.64 4.65
N GLN A 39 -13.96 -3.12 5.37
CA GLN A 39 -14.18 -1.94 6.23
C GLN A 39 -14.57 -0.71 5.40
N MET A 40 -13.97 -0.51 4.23
CA MET A 40 -14.35 0.57 3.33
C MET A 40 -15.78 0.40 2.81
N ALA A 41 -16.18 -0.82 2.43
CA ALA A 41 -17.53 -1.11 1.96
C ALA A 41 -18.59 -0.80 3.02
N LEU A 42 -18.29 -1.06 4.29
CA LEU A 42 -19.18 -0.73 5.42
C LEU A 42 -19.24 0.76 5.74
N ALA A 43 -18.13 1.48 5.58
CA ALA A 43 -18.01 2.88 6.01
C ALA A 43 -18.45 3.89 4.94
N VAL A 44 -18.33 3.59 3.64
CA VAL A 44 -18.69 4.49 2.53
C VAL A 44 -20.08 4.14 2.01
N LYS A 45 -20.93 5.14 1.72
CA LYS A 45 -22.31 4.88 1.28
C LYS A 45 -22.39 4.23 -0.11
N GLN A 46 -21.60 4.73 -1.07
CA GLN A 46 -21.54 4.25 -2.44
C GLN A 46 -20.07 4.06 -2.85
N PRO A 47 -19.39 3.03 -2.34
CA PRO A 47 -18.02 2.75 -2.70
C PRO A 47 -17.94 2.12 -4.11
N THR A 48 -16.91 2.47 -4.87
CA THR A 48 -16.45 1.69 -6.02
C THR A 48 -15.15 1.03 -5.64
N ILE A 49 -15.09 -0.30 -5.64
CA ILE A 49 -13.93 -1.08 -5.22
C ILE A 49 -13.49 -2.01 -6.35
N HIS A 50 -12.26 -1.84 -6.81
CA HIS A 50 -11.58 -2.75 -7.71
C HIS A 50 -10.63 -3.62 -6.90
N LEU A 51 -10.89 -4.94 -6.89
CA LEU A 51 -10.00 -5.94 -6.29
C LEU A 51 -9.08 -6.50 -7.36
N VAL A 52 -7.77 -6.40 -7.17
CA VAL A 52 -6.78 -7.00 -8.07
C VAL A 52 -6.14 -8.19 -7.37
N GLY A 53 -6.12 -9.37 -8.03
CA GLY A 53 -5.56 -10.58 -7.46
C GLY A 53 -5.50 -11.74 -8.44
N ARG A 54 -4.80 -12.83 -8.07
CA ARG A 54 -4.55 -13.96 -8.96
C ARG A 54 -5.67 -15.00 -8.98
N ASN A 55 -6.34 -15.20 -7.85
CA ASN A 55 -7.29 -16.30 -7.68
C ASN A 55 -8.73 -15.85 -7.89
N PRO A 56 -9.41 -16.29 -8.98
CA PRO A 56 -10.78 -15.87 -9.28
C PRO A 56 -11.79 -16.37 -8.25
N ALA A 57 -11.62 -17.56 -7.68
CA ALA A 57 -12.54 -18.05 -6.66
C ALA A 57 -12.50 -17.20 -5.38
N SER A 58 -11.30 -16.78 -4.95
CA SER A 58 -11.16 -15.82 -3.83
C SER A 58 -11.74 -14.45 -4.19
N GLY A 59 -11.53 -13.98 -5.42
CA GLY A 59 -12.12 -12.75 -5.93
C GLY A 59 -13.64 -12.77 -5.87
N SER A 60 -14.27 -13.80 -6.42
CA SER A 60 -15.73 -13.98 -6.43
C SER A 60 -16.31 -14.02 -5.02
N ARG A 61 -15.70 -14.79 -4.11
CA ARG A 61 -16.11 -14.85 -2.70
C ARG A 61 -16.12 -13.46 -2.06
N VAL A 62 -15.03 -12.70 -2.20
CA VAL A 62 -14.95 -11.37 -1.60
C VAL A 62 -15.96 -10.42 -2.22
N LEU A 63 -16.18 -10.45 -3.54
CA LEU A 63 -17.21 -9.65 -4.20
C LEU A 63 -18.61 -9.92 -3.66
N GLU A 64 -18.97 -11.19 -3.44
CA GLU A 64 -20.26 -11.58 -2.86
C GLU A 64 -20.41 -11.03 -1.44
N GLU A 65 -19.38 -11.14 -0.60
CA GLU A 65 -19.39 -10.61 0.76
C GLU A 65 -19.51 -9.06 0.78
N LEU A 66 -18.83 -8.37 -0.13
CA LEU A 66 -18.93 -6.91 -0.26
C LEU A 66 -20.33 -6.48 -0.70
N ARG A 67 -20.93 -7.16 -1.71
CA ARG A 67 -22.31 -6.89 -2.16
C ARG A 67 -23.33 -7.15 -1.07
N ALA A 68 -23.16 -8.22 -0.30
CA ALA A 68 -24.03 -8.53 0.83
C ALA A 68 -23.93 -7.48 1.95
N SER A 69 -22.72 -6.94 2.20
CA SER A 69 -22.50 -5.93 3.25
C SER A 69 -22.95 -4.53 2.86
N ASN A 70 -22.82 -4.15 1.59
CA ASN A 70 -23.28 -2.86 1.05
C ASN A 70 -23.75 -3.00 -0.41
N PRO A 71 -25.04 -3.22 -0.65
CA PRO A 71 -25.58 -3.38 -1.99
C PRO A 71 -25.58 -2.09 -2.84
N ASN A 72 -25.30 -0.93 -2.24
CA ASN A 72 -25.23 0.35 -2.95
C ASN A 72 -23.84 0.62 -3.57
N GLY A 73 -22.87 -0.25 -3.34
CA GLY A 73 -21.52 -0.15 -3.90
C GLY A 73 -21.39 -0.81 -5.28
N SER A 74 -20.33 -0.46 -5.99
CA SER A 74 -19.86 -1.12 -7.22
C SER A 74 -18.58 -1.90 -6.91
N TYR A 75 -18.57 -3.20 -7.25
CA TYR A 75 -17.46 -4.09 -6.88
C TYR A 75 -17.01 -4.88 -8.09
N ASN A 76 -15.74 -4.76 -8.44
CA ASN A 76 -15.12 -5.38 -9.59
C ASN A 76 -13.92 -6.22 -9.16
N PHE A 77 -13.70 -7.34 -9.84
CA PHE A 77 -12.50 -8.14 -9.67
C PHE A 77 -11.71 -8.16 -10.99
N ILE A 78 -10.43 -7.89 -10.91
CA ILE A 78 -9.48 -7.92 -12.02
C ILE A 78 -8.49 -9.05 -11.72
N GLN A 79 -8.55 -10.10 -12.52
CA GLN A 79 -7.61 -11.21 -12.40
C GLN A 79 -6.27 -10.81 -12.99
N SER A 80 -5.22 -10.73 -12.16
CA SER A 80 -3.89 -10.36 -12.60
C SER A 80 -2.81 -11.00 -11.73
N ASP A 81 -1.78 -11.55 -12.35
CA ASP A 81 -0.53 -11.86 -11.67
C ASP A 81 0.37 -10.63 -11.68
N VAL A 82 0.30 -9.88 -10.61
CA VAL A 82 1.03 -8.62 -10.48
C VAL A 82 2.53 -8.78 -10.18
N SER A 83 3.07 -10.00 -10.22
CA SER A 83 4.52 -10.21 -10.27
C SER A 83 5.10 -9.86 -11.64
N LEU A 84 4.25 -9.75 -12.67
CA LEU A 84 4.59 -9.38 -14.03
C LEU A 84 4.16 -7.95 -14.33
N LEU A 85 5.07 -7.10 -14.77
CA LEU A 85 4.81 -5.68 -15.06
C LEU A 85 3.82 -5.50 -16.23
N ARG A 86 3.90 -6.37 -17.25
CA ARG A 86 2.91 -6.39 -18.35
C ARG A 86 1.50 -6.70 -17.85
N SER A 87 1.37 -7.55 -16.85
CA SER A 87 0.05 -7.83 -16.24
C SER A 87 -0.46 -6.67 -15.38
N VAL A 88 0.45 -5.92 -14.74
CA VAL A 88 0.13 -4.67 -14.05
C VAL A 88 -0.40 -3.64 -15.04
N ASP A 89 0.23 -3.48 -16.21
CA ASP A 89 -0.21 -2.55 -17.24
C ASP A 89 -1.63 -2.86 -17.71
N LYS A 90 -1.92 -4.11 -18.05
CA LYS A 90 -3.28 -4.56 -18.43
C LYS A 90 -4.32 -4.30 -17.35
N ALA A 91 -3.97 -4.57 -16.08
CA ALA A 91 -4.89 -4.30 -14.97
C ALA A 91 -5.14 -2.78 -14.80
N CYS A 92 -4.13 -1.95 -15.00
CA CYS A 92 -4.27 -0.50 -14.95
C CYS A 92 -5.09 0.05 -16.13
N GLU A 93 -4.93 -0.50 -17.34
CA GLU A 93 -5.75 -0.18 -18.52
C GLU A 93 -7.23 -0.46 -18.22
N GLU A 94 -7.56 -1.66 -17.71
CA GLU A 94 -8.94 -2.01 -17.35
C GLU A 94 -9.55 -1.06 -16.31
N ILE A 95 -8.76 -0.58 -15.36
CA ILE A 95 -9.19 0.41 -14.35
C ILE A 95 -9.41 1.78 -15.01
N THR A 96 -8.48 2.22 -15.86
CA THR A 96 -8.51 3.54 -16.51
C THR A 96 -9.68 3.66 -17.49
N ASP A 97 -10.07 2.56 -18.13
CA ASP A 97 -11.24 2.53 -19.01
C ASP A 97 -12.56 2.73 -18.25
N LYS A 98 -12.62 2.30 -16.99
CA LYS A 98 -13.82 2.36 -16.15
C LYS A 98 -13.91 3.62 -15.29
N GLU A 99 -12.77 4.15 -14.86
CA GLU A 99 -12.72 5.21 -13.86
C GLU A 99 -12.13 6.51 -14.41
N LYS A 100 -12.58 7.62 -13.85
CA LYS A 100 -12.05 8.97 -14.16
C LYS A 100 -11.22 9.56 -13.02
N GLN A 101 -11.30 8.93 -11.85
CA GLN A 101 -10.55 9.31 -10.65
C GLN A 101 -10.36 8.10 -9.74
N ILE A 102 -9.35 8.14 -8.88
CA ILE A 102 -9.11 7.17 -7.81
C ILE A 102 -8.80 7.95 -6.53
N ASP A 103 -9.52 7.63 -5.45
CA ASP A 103 -9.31 8.22 -4.13
C ASP A 103 -8.30 7.44 -3.30
N LEU A 104 -8.20 6.12 -3.52
CA LEU A 104 -7.31 5.22 -2.78
C LEU A 104 -6.70 4.15 -3.68
N LEU A 105 -5.36 4.08 -3.70
CA LEU A 105 -4.61 2.93 -4.18
C LEU A 105 -3.98 2.22 -2.97
N PHE A 106 -4.52 1.06 -2.62
CA PHE A 106 -4.08 0.24 -1.49
C PHE A 106 -3.39 -1.02 -1.97
N MET A 107 -2.14 -1.22 -1.61
CA MET A 107 -1.29 -2.32 -2.09
C MET A 107 -0.77 -3.14 -0.93
N SER A 108 -1.16 -4.42 -0.89
CA SER A 108 -0.78 -5.37 0.18
C SER A 108 -0.26 -6.70 -0.36
N THR A 109 0.06 -6.77 -1.65
CA THR A 109 0.66 -7.96 -2.26
C THR A 109 2.05 -8.23 -1.70
N GLY A 110 2.37 -9.50 -1.52
CA GLY A 110 3.69 -9.96 -1.10
C GLY A 110 3.66 -11.43 -0.77
N HIS A 111 4.83 -12.04 -0.82
CA HIS A 111 5.08 -13.36 -0.27
C HIS A 111 6.46 -13.37 0.38
N LEU A 112 6.76 -14.40 1.14
CA LEU A 112 8.08 -14.63 1.71
C LEU A 112 8.70 -15.81 0.98
N SER A 113 9.75 -15.56 0.19
CA SER A 113 10.60 -16.59 -0.39
C SER A 113 11.97 -16.57 0.28
N LEU A 114 12.46 -17.73 0.65
CA LEU A 114 13.78 -17.89 1.23
C LEU A 114 14.89 -18.06 0.18
N SER A 115 14.50 -18.23 -1.08
CA SER A 115 15.38 -18.40 -2.24
C SER A 115 15.16 -17.27 -3.24
N LYS A 116 16.20 -16.98 -4.03
CA LYS A 116 16.09 -16.13 -5.20
C LYS A 116 15.34 -16.90 -6.29
N ASN A 117 14.23 -16.36 -6.73
CA ASN A 117 13.50 -16.81 -7.91
C ASN A 117 13.34 -15.62 -8.85
N GLU A 118 13.29 -15.89 -10.14
CA GLU A 118 13.08 -14.86 -11.14
C GLU A 118 11.71 -15.06 -11.80
N THR A 119 11.05 -13.95 -12.09
CA THR A 119 9.84 -13.94 -12.91
C THR A 119 10.18 -14.16 -14.37
N ASP A 120 9.18 -14.45 -15.21
CA ASP A 120 9.35 -14.55 -16.68
C ASP A 120 9.85 -13.23 -17.30
N GLU A 121 9.83 -12.13 -16.57
CA GLU A 121 10.33 -10.81 -16.96
C GLU A 121 11.76 -10.55 -16.46
N GLY A 122 12.43 -11.56 -15.84
CA GLY A 122 13.82 -11.46 -15.37
C GLY A 122 14.01 -10.58 -14.14
N LEU A 123 12.95 -10.39 -13.34
CA LEU A 123 13.03 -9.69 -12.06
C LEU A 123 13.02 -10.71 -10.90
N ASP A 124 13.75 -10.43 -9.81
CA ASP A 124 13.55 -11.15 -8.56
C ASP A 124 12.08 -11.08 -8.15
N ASP A 125 11.42 -12.23 -7.88
CA ASP A 125 9.99 -12.33 -7.65
C ASP A 125 9.53 -11.57 -6.40
N ASN A 126 10.36 -11.52 -5.36
CA ASN A 126 10.10 -10.72 -4.17
C ASN A 126 10.14 -9.22 -4.49
N HIS A 127 11.18 -8.77 -5.23
CA HIS A 127 11.29 -7.37 -5.63
C HIS A 127 10.19 -6.97 -6.60
N ALA A 128 9.83 -7.85 -7.55
CA ALA A 128 8.72 -7.64 -8.46
C ALA A 128 7.42 -7.34 -7.69
N LEU A 129 7.01 -8.20 -6.74
CA LEU A 129 5.77 -8.02 -5.98
C LEU A 129 5.83 -6.92 -4.92
N ARG A 130 6.99 -6.74 -4.28
CA ARG A 130 7.11 -5.90 -3.08
C ARG A 130 7.55 -4.47 -3.41
N TYR A 131 8.05 -4.24 -4.64
CA TYR A 131 8.50 -2.93 -5.06
C TYR A 131 8.05 -2.58 -6.48
N TYR A 132 8.55 -3.26 -7.53
CA TYR A 132 8.35 -2.81 -8.91
C TYR A 132 6.88 -2.78 -9.33
N SER A 133 6.10 -3.82 -9.02
CA SER A 133 4.66 -3.82 -9.34
C SER A 133 3.93 -2.68 -8.67
N ARG A 134 4.27 -2.36 -7.42
CA ARG A 134 3.65 -1.26 -6.67
C ARG A 134 3.96 0.08 -7.33
N MET A 135 5.21 0.33 -7.67
CA MET A 135 5.61 1.57 -8.35
C MET A 135 5.03 1.65 -9.76
N ARG A 136 4.82 0.52 -10.43
CA ARG A 136 4.16 0.49 -11.74
C ARG A 136 2.67 0.83 -11.64
N PHE A 137 1.94 0.29 -10.63
CA PHE A 137 0.57 0.74 -10.34
C PHE A 137 0.51 2.24 -10.04
N VAL A 138 1.41 2.74 -9.20
CA VAL A 138 1.47 4.18 -8.88
C VAL A 138 1.69 5.02 -10.14
N GLN A 139 2.66 4.64 -10.99
CA GLN A 139 2.96 5.36 -12.22
C GLN A 139 1.76 5.40 -13.17
N ASN A 140 1.14 4.25 -13.44
CA ASN A 140 0.05 4.13 -14.41
C ASN A 140 -1.25 4.80 -13.92
N LEU A 141 -1.53 4.72 -12.62
CA LEU A 141 -2.76 5.28 -12.04
C LEU A 141 -2.60 6.71 -11.48
N MET A 142 -1.41 7.29 -11.58
CA MET A 142 -1.15 8.65 -11.09
C MET A 142 -2.06 9.72 -11.71
N PRO A 143 -2.41 9.69 -13.00
CA PRO A 143 -3.37 10.64 -13.57
C PRO A 143 -4.73 10.58 -12.87
N LEU A 144 -5.24 9.37 -12.59
CA LEU A 144 -6.53 9.18 -11.90
C LEU A 144 -6.47 9.57 -10.42
N LEU A 145 -5.35 9.27 -9.73
CA LEU A 145 -5.10 9.73 -8.35
C LEU A 145 -5.06 11.26 -8.30
N SER A 146 -4.36 11.89 -9.25
CA SER A 146 -4.29 13.33 -9.35
C SER A 146 -5.62 13.98 -9.74
N ALA A 147 -6.55 13.25 -10.36
CA ALA A 147 -7.88 13.72 -10.71
C ALA A 147 -8.88 13.69 -9.54
N SER A 148 -8.59 12.96 -8.45
CA SER A 148 -9.48 12.91 -7.29
C SER A 148 -9.82 14.32 -6.78
N PRO A 149 -11.11 14.63 -6.52
CA PRO A 149 -11.51 15.94 -5.98
C PRO A 149 -11.10 16.13 -4.52
N GLY A 150 -10.91 15.03 -3.79
CA GLY A 150 -10.43 15.02 -2.41
C GLY A 150 -8.97 14.55 -2.30
N PRO A 151 -8.47 14.33 -1.08
CA PRO A 151 -7.12 13.84 -0.87
C PRO A 151 -7.02 12.39 -1.36
N ALA A 152 -6.36 12.20 -2.50
CA ALA A 152 -6.00 10.86 -2.96
C ALA A 152 -4.86 10.30 -2.12
N ARG A 153 -4.87 8.98 -1.90
CA ARG A 153 -3.83 8.29 -1.14
C ARG A 153 -3.32 7.03 -1.82
N VAL A 154 -2.02 6.85 -1.71
CA VAL A 154 -1.33 5.61 -2.04
C VAL A 154 -0.85 5.00 -0.73
N VAL A 155 -1.30 3.78 -0.42
CA VAL A 155 -0.94 3.05 0.79
C VAL A 155 -0.24 1.76 0.40
N SER A 156 1.04 1.64 0.75
CA SER A 156 1.87 0.46 0.55
C SER A 156 2.06 -0.27 1.88
N ILE A 157 1.39 -1.39 2.06
CA ILE A 157 1.56 -2.25 3.24
C ILE A 157 2.74 -3.16 3.01
N LEU A 158 3.83 -2.91 3.74
CA LEU A 158 5.04 -3.74 3.65
C LEU A 158 5.85 -3.73 4.94
N ALA A 159 6.84 -2.86 5.05
CA ALA A 159 7.84 -2.92 6.11
C ALA A 159 8.37 -1.52 6.50
N GLY A 160 7.48 -0.53 6.62
CA GLY A 160 7.84 0.83 7.06
C GLY A 160 8.55 0.83 8.41
N GLY A 161 9.72 1.46 8.50
CA GLY A 161 10.57 1.45 9.68
C GLY A 161 11.61 0.30 9.72
N GLN A 162 11.62 -0.57 8.70
CA GLN A 162 12.60 -1.65 8.56
C GLN A 162 13.65 -1.36 7.46
N GLU A 163 13.78 -0.10 7.08
CA GLU A 163 14.79 0.36 6.11
C GLU A 163 16.19 0.04 6.61
N GLY A 164 17.11 -0.17 5.67
CA GLY A 164 18.53 -0.40 5.98
C GLY A 164 19.42 0.14 4.87
N THR A 165 20.72 -0.12 5.00
CA THR A 165 21.71 0.30 4.01
C THR A 165 21.57 -0.50 2.73
N MET A 166 21.75 0.20 1.59
CA MET A 166 21.77 -0.39 0.25
C MET A 166 23.06 -0.05 -0.47
N GLU A 167 23.50 -0.98 -1.31
CA GLU A 167 24.56 -0.77 -2.30
C GLU A 167 23.98 -0.01 -3.49
N GLU A 168 24.54 1.14 -3.85
CA GLU A 168 23.97 2.05 -4.86
C GLU A 168 23.93 1.41 -6.26
N ASP A 169 24.82 0.49 -6.52
CA ASP A 169 24.97 -0.21 -7.79
C ASP A 169 24.30 -1.60 -7.82
N ASN A 170 23.42 -1.90 -6.86
CA ASN A 170 22.77 -3.21 -6.69
C ASN A 170 21.30 -3.10 -6.23
N PHE A 171 20.55 -2.07 -6.63
CA PHE A 171 19.17 -1.87 -6.21
C PHE A 171 18.24 -3.03 -6.62
N ASP A 172 18.52 -3.70 -7.73
CA ASP A 172 17.76 -4.85 -8.24
C ASP A 172 18.28 -6.22 -7.73
N LEU A 173 19.28 -6.23 -6.86
CA LEU A 173 19.92 -7.43 -6.29
C LEU A 173 20.52 -8.40 -7.36
N THR A 174 20.90 -7.91 -8.52
CA THR A 174 21.52 -8.72 -9.57
C THR A 174 22.96 -9.11 -9.24
N LYS A 175 23.71 -8.23 -8.55
CA LYS A 175 25.11 -8.46 -8.19
C LYS A 175 25.27 -9.36 -6.97
N SER A 176 24.42 -9.17 -5.96
CA SER A 176 24.46 -9.97 -4.73
C SER A 176 23.09 -10.02 -4.09
N TRP A 177 22.61 -11.22 -3.83
CA TRP A 177 21.31 -11.48 -3.21
C TRP A 177 21.46 -12.19 -1.86
N SER A 178 20.63 -11.83 -0.91
CA SER A 178 20.33 -12.63 0.28
C SER A 178 18.91 -12.32 0.76
N PHE A 179 18.30 -13.23 1.51
CA PHE A 179 16.98 -13.00 2.09
C PHE A 179 16.89 -11.70 2.89
N THR A 180 17.92 -11.40 3.69
CA THR A 180 17.98 -10.16 4.47
C THR A 180 18.08 -8.93 3.58
N LYS A 181 18.96 -8.95 2.54
CA LYS A 181 19.05 -7.86 1.57
C LYS A 181 17.72 -7.64 0.85
N ALA A 182 17.08 -8.71 0.37
CA ALA A 182 15.80 -8.61 -0.34
C ALA A 182 14.71 -7.95 0.51
N ASN A 183 14.62 -8.29 1.80
CA ASN A 183 13.67 -7.65 2.72
C ASN A 183 14.01 -6.19 3.00
N THR A 184 15.27 -5.90 3.32
CA THR A 184 15.76 -4.57 3.65
C THR A 184 15.64 -3.62 2.46
N TYR A 185 16.03 -4.08 1.25
CA TYR A 185 15.97 -3.27 0.04
C TYR A 185 14.53 -2.97 -0.36
N ALA A 186 13.63 -3.97 -0.31
CA ALA A 186 12.22 -3.73 -0.59
C ALA A 186 11.63 -2.66 0.35
N ALA A 187 11.97 -2.69 1.65
CA ALA A 187 11.53 -1.66 2.59
C ALA A 187 12.12 -0.28 2.24
N THR A 188 13.44 -0.22 2.02
CA THR A 188 14.15 1.04 1.77
C THR A 188 13.74 1.68 0.44
N LEU A 189 13.62 0.88 -0.63
CA LEU A 189 13.16 1.34 -1.94
C LEU A 189 11.75 1.93 -1.88
N ASN A 190 10.80 1.27 -1.17
CA ASN A 190 9.46 1.82 -0.99
C ASN A 190 9.49 3.17 -0.28
N SER A 191 10.25 3.29 0.82
CA SER A 191 10.33 4.54 1.59
C SER A 191 10.97 5.69 0.81
N LEU A 192 12.01 5.41 0.03
CA LEU A 192 12.65 6.41 -0.83
C LEU A 192 11.77 6.83 -2.01
N ALA A 193 11.08 5.85 -2.63
CA ALA A 193 10.16 6.12 -3.72
C ALA A 193 8.98 7.01 -3.30
N ILE A 194 8.37 6.77 -2.11
CA ILE A 194 7.27 7.63 -1.64
C ILE A 194 7.74 9.05 -1.31
N GLU A 195 8.98 9.27 -0.86
CA GLU A 195 9.53 10.62 -0.68
C GLU A 195 9.68 11.35 -2.03
N HIS A 196 10.21 10.66 -3.05
CA HIS A 196 10.29 11.21 -4.40
C HIS A 196 8.90 11.55 -4.95
N LEU A 197 7.97 10.60 -4.87
CA LEU A 197 6.62 10.75 -5.39
C LEU A 197 5.83 11.85 -4.68
N ALA A 198 5.97 12.02 -3.36
CA ALA A 198 5.33 13.11 -2.63
C ALA A 198 5.85 14.50 -3.05
N THR A 199 7.12 14.57 -3.47
CA THR A 199 7.70 15.80 -4.04
C THR A 199 7.20 16.05 -5.45
N ALA A 200 7.14 15.02 -6.30
CA ALA A 200 6.70 15.12 -7.68
C ALA A 200 5.17 15.31 -7.82
N HIS A 201 4.39 14.75 -6.89
CA HIS A 201 2.93 14.75 -6.87
C HIS A 201 2.40 15.28 -5.52
N PRO A 202 2.60 16.57 -5.20
CA PRO A 202 2.36 17.10 -3.86
C PRO A 202 0.87 17.15 -3.46
N THR A 203 -0.06 16.87 -4.37
CA THR A 203 -1.51 16.78 -4.10
C THR A 203 -1.97 15.38 -3.71
N VAL A 204 -1.08 14.38 -3.76
CA VAL A 204 -1.33 12.98 -3.37
C VAL A 204 -0.54 12.65 -2.11
N SER A 205 -1.12 11.87 -1.23
CA SER A 205 -0.47 11.41 0.00
C SER A 205 0.02 9.97 -0.15
N PHE A 206 1.26 9.69 0.28
CA PHE A 206 1.92 8.40 0.14
C PHE A 206 2.29 7.83 1.51
N LEU A 207 1.85 6.62 1.79
CA LEU A 207 2.07 5.94 3.06
C LEU A 207 2.78 4.60 2.84
N HIS A 208 3.89 4.38 3.53
CA HIS A 208 4.54 3.07 3.66
C HIS A 208 4.34 2.57 5.09
N VAL A 209 3.62 1.46 5.23
CA VAL A 209 3.11 1.01 6.53
C VAL A 209 3.66 -0.37 6.88
N PHE A 210 4.18 -0.52 8.10
CA PHE A 210 4.42 -1.82 8.72
C PHE A 210 3.14 -2.31 9.40
N PRO A 211 2.55 -3.42 8.95
CA PRO A 211 1.23 -3.86 9.42
C PRO A 211 1.24 -4.50 10.81
N GLY A 212 2.41 -4.71 11.43
CA GLY A 212 2.51 -5.57 12.60
C GLY A 212 2.33 -7.05 12.27
N ILE A 213 2.06 -7.85 13.29
CA ILE A 213 1.75 -9.27 13.11
C ILE A 213 0.23 -9.41 12.99
N VAL A 214 -0.24 -9.72 11.78
CA VAL A 214 -1.67 -9.91 11.49
C VAL A 214 -1.93 -11.37 11.16
N ARG A 215 -2.97 -11.96 11.74
CA ARG A 215 -3.37 -13.34 11.45
C ARG A 215 -3.94 -13.47 10.04
N THR A 216 -3.08 -13.73 9.08
CA THR A 216 -3.43 -13.84 7.66
C THR A 216 -2.97 -15.17 7.07
N PRO A 217 -3.54 -15.60 5.93
CA PRO A 217 -3.11 -16.82 5.22
C PRO A 217 -1.64 -16.80 4.77
N LEU A 218 -0.97 -15.64 4.76
CA LEU A 218 0.43 -15.51 4.39
C LEU A 218 1.35 -16.39 5.25
N MET A 219 1.05 -16.53 6.55
CA MET A 219 1.84 -17.39 7.44
C MET A 219 1.76 -18.87 7.03
N ASN A 220 0.57 -19.33 6.65
CA ASN A 220 0.38 -20.71 6.16
C ASN A 220 1.08 -20.93 4.81
N ALA A 221 1.01 -19.94 3.91
CA ALA A 221 1.68 -20.01 2.61
C ALA A 221 3.21 -20.06 2.72
N SER A 222 3.79 -19.41 3.74
CA SER A 222 5.25 -19.30 3.93
C SER A 222 5.85 -20.47 4.71
N PHE A 223 5.10 -21.05 5.67
CA PHE A 223 5.61 -22.08 6.58
C PHE A 223 4.85 -23.42 6.47
N GLY A 224 4.00 -23.57 5.46
CA GLY A 224 3.11 -24.72 5.29
C GLY A 224 1.95 -24.72 6.30
N ASN A 225 0.92 -25.53 6.04
CA ASN A 225 -0.32 -25.52 6.83
C ASN A 225 -0.09 -25.81 8.32
N TYR A 226 0.78 -26.77 8.66
CA TYR A 226 1.08 -27.10 10.06
C TYR A 226 1.98 -26.06 10.73
N GLY A 227 3.09 -25.66 10.09
CA GLY A 227 4.01 -24.67 10.64
C GLY A 227 3.35 -23.31 10.79
N GLY A 228 2.58 -22.89 9.79
CA GLY A 228 1.82 -21.65 9.81
C GLY A 228 0.73 -21.62 10.89
N ALA A 229 0.03 -22.75 11.11
CA ALA A 229 -0.99 -22.86 12.17
C ALA A 229 -0.36 -22.75 13.57
N ILE A 230 0.76 -23.45 13.82
CA ILE A 230 1.49 -23.38 15.09
C ILE A 230 1.99 -21.96 15.34
N LEU A 231 2.61 -21.32 14.34
CA LEU A 231 3.13 -19.96 14.47
C LEU A 231 2.01 -18.94 14.68
N SER A 232 0.88 -19.10 13.99
CA SER A 232 -0.34 -18.31 14.19
C SER A 232 -0.92 -18.46 15.60
N PHE A 233 -0.92 -19.65 16.15
CA PHE A 233 -1.36 -19.92 17.52
C PHE A 233 -0.43 -19.27 18.56
N LEU A 234 0.89 -19.45 18.43
CA LEU A 234 1.88 -18.89 19.33
C LEU A 234 1.94 -17.36 19.28
N SER A 235 1.65 -16.77 18.12
CA SER A 235 1.64 -15.30 17.96
C SER A 235 0.34 -14.63 18.42
N ARG A 236 -0.70 -15.39 18.80
CA ARG A 236 -2.01 -14.83 19.22
C ARG A 236 -1.94 -13.70 20.24
N PRO A 237 -1.13 -13.75 21.29
CA PRO A 237 -1.08 -12.70 22.31
C PRO A 237 -0.56 -11.35 21.79
N ILE A 238 0.22 -11.37 20.69
CA ILE A 238 0.88 -10.19 20.12
C ILE A 238 0.39 -9.87 18.69
N SER A 239 -0.55 -10.66 18.17
CA SER A 239 -1.07 -10.52 16.81
C SER A 239 -2.43 -9.85 16.80
N MET A 240 -2.63 -9.03 15.79
CA MET A 240 -3.88 -8.31 15.50
C MET A 240 -4.83 -9.19 14.69
N SER A 241 -6.15 -9.02 14.89
CA SER A 241 -7.13 -9.64 14.01
C SER A 241 -7.15 -8.98 12.63
N PRO A 242 -7.58 -9.69 11.57
CA PRO A 242 -7.79 -9.07 10.27
C PRO A 242 -8.74 -7.88 10.30
N GLU A 243 -9.81 -7.96 11.09
CA GLU A 243 -10.82 -6.92 11.25
C GLU A 243 -10.20 -5.65 11.84
N GLU A 244 -9.45 -5.76 12.95
CA GLU A 244 -8.75 -4.62 13.55
C GLU A 244 -7.71 -4.03 12.59
N SER A 245 -6.98 -4.89 11.86
CA SER A 245 -6.05 -4.44 10.83
C SER A 245 -6.77 -3.65 9.73
N GLY A 246 -7.95 -4.13 9.29
CA GLY A 246 -8.78 -3.43 8.32
C GLY A 246 -9.26 -2.07 8.82
N GLU A 247 -9.74 -1.98 10.07
CA GLU A 247 -10.17 -0.72 10.70
C GLU A 247 -9.02 0.30 10.76
N ARG A 248 -7.82 -0.13 11.20
CA ARG A 248 -6.64 0.74 11.28
C ARG A 248 -6.18 1.20 9.90
N ASN A 249 -6.14 0.30 8.92
CA ASN A 249 -5.73 0.65 7.57
C ASN A 249 -6.75 1.57 6.87
N LEU A 250 -8.04 1.42 7.11
CA LEU A 250 -9.04 2.37 6.63
C LEU A 250 -8.83 3.76 7.23
N PHE A 251 -8.55 3.84 8.53
CA PHE A 251 -8.19 5.11 9.19
C PHE A 251 -6.95 5.76 8.56
N LEU A 252 -5.86 5.01 8.34
CA LEU A 252 -4.65 5.51 7.68
C LEU A 252 -4.97 6.00 6.26
N SER A 253 -5.89 5.33 5.59
CA SER A 253 -6.29 5.63 4.20
C SER A 253 -7.22 6.84 4.08
N THR A 254 -7.87 7.31 5.16
CA THR A 254 -8.97 8.29 5.04
C THR A 254 -8.89 9.48 6.00
N SER A 255 -8.16 9.37 7.12
CA SER A 255 -8.09 10.43 8.14
C SER A 255 -7.32 11.65 7.66
N ALA A 256 -7.73 12.85 8.08
CA ALA A 256 -7.00 14.10 7.90
C ALA A 256 -5.64 14.15 8.63
N ALA A 257 -5.29 13.11 9.40
CA ALA A 257 -3.99 13.00 10.06
C ALA A 257 -2.81 12.87 9.06
N TYR A 258 -3.07 12.41 7.84
CA TYR A 258 -2.02 12.15 6.82
C TYR A 258 -2.29 12.93 5.53
N PRO A 259 -2.28 14.27 5.55
CA PRO A 259 -2.59 15.08 4.37
C PRO A 259 -1.48 15.01 3.32
N PRO A 260 -1.79 15.32 2.05
CA PRO A 260 -0.78 15.57 1.02
C PRO A 260 0.05 16.83 1.35
N ALA A 261 1.23 16.95 0.73
CA ALA A 261 2.13 18.09 0.98
C ALA A 261 1.53 19.45 0.57
N THR A 262 0.70 19.45 -0.47
CA THR A 262 -0.05 20.60 -0.97
C THR A 262 -1.48 20.15 -1.28
N PRO A 263 -2.40 20.22 -0.31
CA PRO A 263 -3.79 19.86 -0.54
C PRO A 263 -4.43 20.74 -1.60
N LYS A 264 -5.26 20.18 -2.49
CA LYS A 264 -6.06 20.94 -3.45
C LYS A 264 -7.07 21.85 -2.76
N ASP A 265 -7.67 21.34 -1.69
CA ASP A 265 -8.59 22.04 -0.82
C ASP A 265 -8.16 21.81 0.64
N PRO A 266 -7.64 22.83 1.34
CA PRO A 266 -7.25 22.71 2.74
C PRO A 266 -8.38 22.36 3.70
N SER A 267 -9.65 22.53 3.31
CA SER A 267 -10.82 22.12 4.10
C SER A 267 -11.17 20.65 3.96
N GLN A 268 -10.59 19.96 2.96
CA GLN A 268 -10.90 18.57 2.60
C GLN A 268 -9.67 17.65 2.71
N LEU A 269 -9.05 17.59 3.88
CA LEU A 269 -7.86 16.77 4.12
C LEU A 269 -8.16 15.27 4.36
N GLY A 270 -9.43 14.89 4.37
CA GLY A 270 -9.94 13.57 4.73
C GLY A 270 -10.96 13.67 5.85
N VAL A 271 -11.22 12.56 6.55
CA VAL A 271 -12.08 12.56 7.74
C VAL A 271 -11.46 13.46 8.80
N PRO A 272 -12.21 14.43 9.36
CA PRO A 272 -11.70 15.36 10.37
C PRO A 272 -11.02 14.65 11.55
N LEU A 273 -10.02 15.31 12.11
CA LEU A 273 -9.27 14.79 13.25
C LEU A 273 -10.17 14.55 14.45
N VAL A 274 -10.09 13.38 15.03
CA VAL A 274 -10.73 13.04 16.30
C VAL A 274 -9.93 13.70 17.42
N LYS A 275 -10.60 14.09 18.52
CA LYS A 275 -9.93 14.71 19.68
C LYS A 275 -8.74 13.85 20.15
N GLY A 276 -7.59 14.49 20.27
CA GLY A 276 -6.33 13.85 20.69
C GLY A 276 -5.56 13.14 19.56
N VAL A 277 -5.99 13.33 18.31
CA VAL A 277 -5.25 12.91 17.12
C VAL A 277 -4.76 14.17 16.39
N ASP A 278 -3.47 14.25 16.14
CA ASP A 278 -2.84 15.38 15.47
C ASP A 278 -2.44 15.02 14.04
N THR A 279 -2.15 16.02 13.23
CA THR A 279 -1.53 15.83 11.91
C THR A 279 -0.15 15.21 12.05
N ALA A 280 0.10 14.14 11.34
CA ALA A 280 1.36 13.40 11.41
C ALA A 280 2.54 14.17 10.78
N SER A 281 3.73 13.93 11.32
CA SER A 281 4.97 14.33 10.66
C SER A 281 5.29 13.35 9.53
N ALA A 282 5.64 13.88 8.38
CA ALA A 282 6.14 13.13 7.25
C ALA A 282 7.51 12.50 7.56
N SER A 283 7.97 11.58 6.69
CA SER A 283 9.30 10.99 6.76
C SER A 283 10.44 12.02 6.70
N THR A 284 10.17 13.20 6.13
CA THR A 284 11.09 14.34 6.06
C THR A 284 11.10 15.19 7.34
N GLY A 285 10.28 14.90 8.34
CA GLY A 285 10.10 15.69 9.56
C GLY A 285 9.08 16.82 9.45
N LYS A 286 8.61 17.17 8.25
CA LYS A 286 7.59 18.21 8.04
C LYS A 286 6.21 17.71 8.47
N VAL A 287 5.48 18.45 9.27
CA VAL A 287 4.09 18.16 9.59
C VAL A 287 3.23 18.29 8.33
N GLY A 288 2.47 17.26 7.98
CA GLY A 288 1.63 17.26 6.78
C GLY A 288 2.42 17.20 5.46
N GLY A 289 3.60 16.60 5.43
CA GLY A 289 4.52 16.66 4.29
C GLY A 289 4.28 15.66 3.14
N GLY A 290 3.19 14.86 3.17
CA GLY A 290 2.75 14.04 2.04
C GLY A 290 3.40 12.65 1.93
N SER A 291 4.54 12.37 2.57
CA SER A 291 5.17 11.04 2.62
C SER A 291 5.27 10.55 4.05
N TYR A 292 4.72 9.37 4.35
CA TYR A 292 4.64 8.87 5.72
C TYR A 292 5.15 7.45 5.82
N ILE A 293 6.09 7.20 6.75
CA ILE A 293 6.59 5.87 7.11
C ILE A 293 6.01 5.56 8.49
N LEU A 294 5.12 4.55 8.55
CA LEU A 294 4.25 4.34 9.71
C LEU A 294 4.30 2.90 10.21
N LYS A 295 4.00 2.73 11.50
CA LYS A 295 3.55 1.45 12.05
C LYS A 295 2.04 1.29 11.90
N TYR A 296 1.55 0.07 12.16
CA TYR A 296 0.13 -0.30 12.11
C TYR A 296 -0.80 0.59 12.96
N ASP A 297 -0.27 1.21 13.99
CA ASP A 297 -0.99 2.09 14.91
C ASP A 297 -0.95 3.57 14.50
N GLY A 298 -0.36 3.87 13.33
CA GLY A 298 -0.21 5.21 12.80
C GLY A 298 0.96 6.02 13.39
N SER A 299 1.76 5.41 14.26
CA SER A 299 2.97 6.08 14.77
C SER A 299 4.04 6.20 13.69
N ASN A 300 4.81 7.29 13.74
CA ASN A 300 5.96 7.49 12.88
C ASN A 300 7.01 6.39 13.12
N ALA A 301 7.44 5.75 12.05
CA ALA A 301 8.45 4.69 12.05
C ALA A 301 9.74 5.10 11.33
N THR A 302 9.85 6.36 10.92
CA THR A 302 10.98 6.85 10.12
C THR A 302 12.31 6.64 10.83
N ARG A 303 13.25 6.02 10.16
CA ARG A 303 14.66 5.91 10.59
C ARG A 303 15.40 7.20 10.22
N GLU A 304 15.18 8.26 11.00
CA GLU A 304 15.55 9.64 10.65
C GLU A 304 16.98 9.81 10.15
N LYS A 305 17.98 9.27 10.88
CA LYS A 305 19.39 9.40 10.50
C LYS A 305 19.68 8.74 9.15
N LEU A 306 19.15 7.53 8.93
CA LEU A 306 19.33 6.78 7.68
C LEU A 306 18.67 7.50 6.51
N MET A 307 17.41 7.94 6.68
CA MET A 307 16.67 8.63 5.64
C MET A 307 17.27 10.01 5.33
N ALA A 308 17.80 10.71 6.33
CA ALA A 308 18.53 11.97 6.11
C ALA A 308 19.82 11.77 5.30
N ASP A 309 20.60 10.71 5.58
CA ASP A 309 21.79 10.36 4.78
C ASP A 309 21.41 10.06 3.33
N TYR A 310 20.36 9.27 3.11
CA TYR A 310 19.88 8.97 1.76
C TYR A 310 19.41 10.23 1.02
N ARG A 311 18.70 11.15 1.67
CA ARG A 311 18.31 12.43 1.05
C ARG A 311 19.51 13.29 0.68
N ALA A 312 20.50 13.40 1.57
CA ALA A 312 21.74 14.15 1.31
C ALA A 312 22.49 13.61 0.08
N ARG A 313 22.37 12.32 -0.21
CA ARG A 313 22.98 11.64 -1.36
C ARG A 313 22.04 11.52 -2.57
N SER A 314 20.87 12.18 -2.55
CA SER A 314 19.86 12.19 -3.62
C SER A 314 19.28 10.80 -3.95
N PHE A 315 19.26 9.88 -3.00
CA PHE A 315 18.74 8.52 -3.23
C PHE A 315 17.27 8.47 -3.63
N PRO A 316 16.35 9.33 -3.13
CA PRO A 316 14.96 9.30 -3.61
C PRO A 316 14.84 9.42 -5.13
N SER A 317 15.58 10.33 -5.77
CA SER A 317 15.61 10.45 -7.24
C SER A 317 16.36 9.31 -7.90
N LYS A 318 17.54 8.91 -7.41
CA LYS A 318 18.30 7.78 -7.97
C LYS A 318 17.50 6.48 -7.98
N VAL A 319 16.75 6.21 -6.91
CA VAL A 319 15.87 5.03 -6.82
C VAL A 319 14.74 5.14 -7.84
N TRP A 320 14.16 6.32 -8.03
CA TRP A 320 13.11 6.49 -9.01
C TRP A 320 13.62 6.38 -10.45
N ASP A 321 14.78 6.95 -10.76
CA ASP A 321 15.44 6.81 -12.07
C ASP A 321 15.74 5.34 -12.40
N HIS A 322 16.33 4.61 -11.43
CA HIS A 322 16.54 3.17 -11.54
C HIS A 322 15.23 2.41 -11.81
N THR A 323 14.14 2.80 -11.12
CA THR A 323 12.82 2.19 -11.30
C THR A 323 12.30 2.38 -12.72
N LEU A 324 12.41 3.59 -13.26
CA LEU A 324 12.00 3.90 -14.63
C LEU A 324 12.85 3.18 -15.68
N GLU A 325 14.16 3.05 -15.44
CA GLU A 325 15.06 2.29 -16.29
C GLU A 325 14.71 0.80 -16.29
N THR A 326 14.40 0.24 -15.11
CA THR A 326 13.93 -1.15 -14.99
C THR A 326 12.64 -1.37 -15.76
N PHE A 327 11.67 -0.47 -15.66
CA PHE A 327 10.42 -0.55 -16.43
C PHE A 327 10.69 -0.50 -17.94
N LYS A 328 11.55 0.40 -18.40
CA LYS A 328 11.93 0.48 -19.82
C LYS A 328 12.60 -0.81 -20.29
N ARG A 329 13.50 -1.38 -19.49
CA ARG A 329 14.21 -2.62 -19.84
C ARG A 329 13.22 -3.79 -19.96
N VAL A 330 12.37 -3.99 -18.96
CA VAL A 330 11.44 -5.13 -18.89
C VAL A 330 10.35 -5.05 -19.96
N LEU A 331 9.78 -3.86 -20.18
CA LEU A 331 8.63 -3.69 -21.08
C LEU A 331 9.00 -3.51 -22.56
N ARG A 332 10.29 -3.29 -22.88
CA ARG A 332 10.82 -3.21 -24.27
C ARG A 332 11.37 -4.54 -24.79
N SER A 333 11.53 -5.54 -23.90
CA SER A 333 12.02 -6.87 -24.29
C SER A 333 10.86 -7.66 -24.90
N ASP A 334 10.60 -7.45 -26.20
CA ASP A 334 9.78 -8.31 -27.07
C ASP A 334 10.68 -9.00 -28.09
#